data_5838b818a645af8624e17f6ead61aa01
#
_entry.id   5838b818a645af8624e17f6ead61aa01
#
_cell.length_a   1.000
_cell.length_b   1.000
_cell.length_c   1.000
_cell.angle_alpha   90.00
_cell.angle_beta   90.00
_cell.angle_gamma   90.00
#
_symmetry.space_group_name_H-M   'P 1'
#
loop_
_entity.id
_entity.type
_entity.pdbx_description
1 polymer ?
#
loop_
_entity_poly.entity_id
_entity_poly.type
_entity_poly.pdbx_seq_one_letter_code
_entity_poly.pdbx_strand_id
1 'polypeptide(L)'
;MFGAISGDIIGSPFEFDRGNKSKKFPLFSEDSQFTDDTVMTLAVFYAFYKFKTRTECKYKLGWYYTNVAPTEENMLKDLICESMQYWGRRFPYAGYGSNFNSWLYSEAPIPYNSFGNGSAMRVSCVGWMFGDLETTRKMARISAEVTHNHPEGIKGAEAVASAIFLARNGYSKEYIKEYITNEFGYDLNRTCDEIRPDYRHVESCQETVPEAIIAFLEGKSFIDVIRTAVSLGGDCATLTAIAGSIAEAFYGVSNNMQNECFKRLPNELRYILRIFYSEYIIEFNR
;
A
#
# COMPACT_ATOMS: atom_id res chain seq x y z
N MET A 1 6.44 4.65 -4.06
CA MET A 1 5.23 3.87 -4.46
C MET A 1 5.48 2.83 -5.58
N PHE A 2 6.64 2.86 -6.25
CA PHE A 2 6.96 1.82 -7.24
C PHE A 2 6.98 0.41 -6.65
N GLY A 3 7.33 0.26 -5.37
CA GLY A 3 7.32 -1.04 -4.72
C GLY A 3 5.94 -1.65 -4.62
N ALA A 4 4.92 -0.86 -4.23
CA ALA A 4 3.52 -1.30 -4.22
C ALA A 4 3.06 -1.67 -5.63
N ILE A 5 3.28 -0.77 -6.60
CA ILE A 5 2.86 -0.97 -8.01
C ILE A 5 3.57 -2.17 -8.65
N SER A 6 4.89 -2.33 -8.41
CA SER A 6 5.63 -3.51 -8.89
C SER A 6 5.09 -4.79 -8.27
N GLY A 7 4.79 -4.75 -6.98
CA GLY A 7 4.22 -5.88 -6.25
C GLY A 7 2.89 -6.32 -6.84
N ASP A 8 1.97 -5.38 -7.02
CA ASP A 8 0.69 -5.58 -7.67
C ASP A 8 0.84 -6.22 -9.06
N ILE A 9 1.56 -5.54 -9.97
CA ILE A 9 1.73 -6.00 -11.37
C ILE A 9 2.40 -7.39 -11.45
N ILE A 10 3.40 -7.65 -10.58
CA ILE A 10 4.10 -8.95 -10.58
C ILE A 10 3.26 -10.02 -9.90
N GLY A 11 2.48 -9.68 -8.88
CA GLY A 11 1.61 -10.60 -8.15
C GLY A 11 0.35 -10.99 -8.91
N SER A 12 -0.19 -10.10 -9.76
CA SER A 12 -1.49 -10.27 -10.41
C SER A 12 -1.67 -11.59 -11.20
N PRO A 13 -0.67 -12.16 -11.91
CA PRO A 13 -0.85 -13.46 -12.56
C PRO A 13 -1.02 -14.63 -11.60
N PHE A 14 -0.62 -14.46 -10.32
CA PHE A 14 -0.57 -15.51 -9.31
C PHE A 14 -1.73 -15.47 -8.31
N GLU A 15 -2.66 -14.53 -8.46
CA GLU A 15 -3.85 -14.42 -7.63
C GLU A 15 -4.70 -15.70 -7.66
N PHE A 16 -5.55 -15.86 -6.63
CA PHE A 16 -6.46 -16.98 -6.50
C PHE A 16 -5.75 -18.34 -6.51
N ASP A 17 -4.59 -18.42 -5.88
CA ASP A 17 -3.75 -19.63 -5.78
C ASP A 17 -3.35 -20.24 -7.14
N ARG A 18 -3.26 -19.42 -8.20
CA ARG A 18 -2.88 -19.87 -9.57
C ARG A 18 -1.40 -20.26 -9.67
N GLY A 19 -0.58 -19.79 -8.74
CA GLY A 19 0.86 -20.02 -8.74
C GLY A 19 1.24 -21.39 -8.17
N ASN A 20 2.46 -21.82 -8.48
CA ASN A 20 3.05 -23.06 -7.94
C ASN A 20 3.83 -22.85 -6.64
N LYS A 21 3.65 -21.72 -5.96
CA LYS A 21 4.34 -21.33 -4.73
C LYS A 21 5.88 -21.39 -4.80
N SER A 22 6.44 -21.10 -5.97
CA SER A 22 7.88 -21.09 -6.23
C SER A 22 8.41 -19.66 -6.30
N LYS A 23 9.63 -19.44 -5.82
CA LYS A 23 10.37 -18.18 -6.06
C LYS A 23 10.94 -18.07 -7.49
N LYS A 24 10.88 -19.16 -8.30
CA LYS A 24 11.44 -19.21 -9.65
C LYS A 24 10.35 -18.95 -10.68
N PHE A 25 10.19 -17.68 -11.08
CA PHE A 25 9.28 -17.25 -12.13
C PHE A 25 9.84 -15.99 -12.84
N PRO A 26 9.46 -15.67 -14.09
CA PRO A 26 9.76 -14.40 -14.71
C PRO A 26 9.01 -13.28 -13.96
N LEU A 27 9.73 -12.19 -13.60
CA LEU A 27 9.14 -11.09 -12.83
C LEU A 27 7.97 -10.42 -13.54
N PHE A 28 8.06 -10.32 -14.86
CA PHE A 28 6.98 -9.80 -15.69
C PHE A 28 6.67 -10.81 -16.79
N SER A 29 5.40 -11.10 -16.97
CA SER A 29 4.83 -11.89 -18.07
C SER A 29 3.89 -11.04 -18.91
N GLU A 30 3.30 -11.62 -19.96
CA GLU A 30 2.24 -10.99 -20.74
C GLU A 30 0.97 -10.77 -19.92
N ASP A 31 0.72 -11.63 -18.92
CA ASP A 31 -0.44 -11.54 -18.02
C ASP A 31 -0.24 -10.55 -16.87
N SER A 32 0.98 -10.01 -16.69
CA SER A 32 1.28 -9.05 -15.62
C SER A 32 0.62 -7.71 -15.90
N GLN A 33 -0.39 -7.36 -15.11
CA GLN A 33 -1.17 -6.13 -15.23
C GLN A 33 -1.39 -5.49 -13.85
N PHE A 34 -1.65 -4.19 -13.84
CA PHE A 34 -2.06 -3.51 -12.60
C PHE A 34 -3.50 -3.89 -12.24
N THR A 35 -3.79 -3.88 -10.95
CA THR A 35 -5.11 -4.15 -10.39
C THR A 35 -5.63 -2.94 -9.60
N ASP A 36 -6.66 -3.15 -8.80
CA ASP A 36 -7.20 -2.15 -7.88
C ASP A 36 -6.18 -1.72 -6.80
N ASP A 37 -5.21 -2.56 -6.45
CA ASP A 37 -4.07 -2.18 -5.61
C ASP A 37 -3.37 -0.92 -6.12
N THR A 38 -2.98 -0.91 -7.38
CA THR A 38 -2.34 0.25 -8.02
C THR A 38 -3.29 1.43 -8.12
N VAL A 39 -4.53 1.20 -8.59
CA VAL A 39 -5.50 2.28 -8.79
C VAL A 39 -5.82 2.97 -7.47
N MET A 40 -6.06 2.22 -6.40
CA MET A 40 -6.41 2.78 -5.10
C MET A 40 -5.20 3.38 -4.37
N THR A 41 -4.00 2.81 -4.52
CA THR A 41 -2.75 3.42 -4.02
C THR A 41 -2.56 4.83 -4.61
N LEU A 42 -2.71 4.98 -5.92
CA LEU A 42 -2.57 6.27 -6.60
C LEU A 42 -3.74 7.22 -6.30
N ALA A 43 -4.96 6.69 -6.13
CA ALA A 43 -6.13 7.48 -5.75
C ALA A 43 -5.97 8.09 -4.35
N VAL A 44 -5.50 7.32 -3.39
CA VAL A 44 -5.24 7.81 -2.01
C VAL A 44 -4.14 8.88 -2.05
N PHE A 45 -3.03 8.62 -2.73
CA PHE A 45 -1.99 9.65 -2.89
C PHE A 45 -2.54 10.94 -3.52
N TYR A 46 -3.35 10.85 -4.57
CA TYR A 46 -3.89 12.02 -5.26
C TYR A 46 -4.83 12.84 -4.36
N ALA A 47 -5.55 12.19 -3.45
CA ALA A 47 -6.35 12.86 -2.43
C ALA A 47 -5.48 13.68 -1.47
N PHE A 48 -4.41 13.09 -0.95
CA PHE A 48 -3.45 13.80 -0.09
C PHE A 48 -2.77 14.97 -0.84
N TYR A 49 -2.42 14.78 -2.10
CA TYR A 49 -1.87 15.85 -2.93
C TYR A 49 -2.86 17.01 -3.12
N LYS A 50 -4.13 16.71 -3.40
CA LYS A 50 -5.19 17.74 -3.46
C LYS A 50 -5.41 18.43 -2.11
N PHE A 51 -5.36 17.69 -1.02
CA PHE A 51 -5.48 18.24 0.32
C PHE A 51 -4.36 19.23 0.61
N LYS A 52 -3.10 18.86 0.31
CA LYS A 52 -1.94 19.75 0.41
C LYS A 52 -2.17 21.04 -0.37
N THR A 53 -2.53 20.93 -1.66
CA THR A 53 -2.69 22.11 -2.52
C THR A 53 -3.83 23.03 -2.11
N ARG A 54 -4.90 22.51 -1.50
CA ARG A 54 -6.02 23.30 -0.96
C ARG A 54 -5.69 24.00 0.37
N THR A 55 -4.76 23.44 1.14
CA THR A 55 -4.37 23.96 2.45
C THR A 55 -3.09 24.80 2.43
N GLU A 56 -2.45 24.96 1.27
CA GLU A 56 -1.15 25.65 1.07
C GLU A 56 -1.03 27.07 1.62
N CYS A 57 -2.12 27.72 1.96
CA CYS A 57 -2.06 29.06 2.56
C CYS A 57 -1.45 29.09 3.98
N LYS A 58 -1.23 27.97 4.64
CA LYS A 58 -0.82 27.94 6.06
C LYS A 58 0.57 27.34 6.34
N TYR A 59 1.12 26.55 5.43
CA TYR A 59 2.32 25.75 5.76
C TYR A 59 3.36 25.81 4.64
N LYS A 60 4.07 26.94 4.56
CA LYS A 60 5.32 27.03 3.81
C LYS A 60 6.41 26.30 4.60
N LEU A 61 7.06 25.33 3.99
CA LEU A 61 8.23 24.57 4.41
C LEU A 61 7.92 23.20 5.05
N GLY A 62 8.22 22.16 4.28
CA GLY A 62 8.43 20.79 4.77
C GLY A 62 7.16 20.05 5.21
N TRP A 63 7.14 18.81 4.94
CA TRP A 63 6.11 17.80 5.18
C TRP A 63 5.78 17.55 6.67
N TYR A 64 5.55 18.56 7.48
CA TYR A 64 5.26 18.42 8.92
C TYR A 64 3.85 18.87 9.23
N TYR A 65 2.84 18.07 8.80
CA TYR A 65 1.51 18.17 9.39
C TYR A 65 1.52 17.50 10.75
N THR A 66 1.79 18.25 11.81
CA THR A 66 1.75 17.72 13.18
C THR A 66 0.39 17.90 13.85
N ASN A 67 -0.52 18.74 13.31
CA ASN A 67 -1.85 18.96 13.87
C ASN A 67 -2.86 19.28 12.77
N VAL A 68 -3.55 18.28 12.26
CA VAL A 68 -4.72 18.45 11.38
C VAL A 68 -5.94 18.72 12.26
N ALA A 69 -6.61 19.86 12.05
CA ALA A 69 -7.83 20.19 12.80
C ALA A 69 -8.98 19.22 12.43
N PRO A 70 -9.97 18.99 13.30
CA PRO A 70 -11.10 18.11 13.01
C PRO A 70 -11.86 18.46 11.71
N THR A 71 -11.98 19.74 11.37
CA THR A 71 -12.58 20.20 10.11
C THR A 71 -11.73 19.84 8.89
N GLU A 72 -10.41 19.80 9.04
CA GLU A 72 -9.47 19.40 7.99
C GLU A 72 -9.48 17.87 7.81
N GLU A 73 -9.68 17.09 8.88
CA GLU A 73 -9.84 15.63 8.80
C GLU A 73 -11.06 15.23 7.98
N ASN A 74 -12.20 15.89 8.18
CA ASN A 74 -13.40 15.64 7.38
C ASN A 74 -13.17 16.00 5.90
N MET A 75 -12.56 17.15 5.63
CA MET A 75 -12.19 17.54 4.27
C MET A 75 -11.24 16.52 3.62
N LEU A 76 -10.29 15.97 4.36
CA LEU A 76 -9.39 14.94 3.84
C LEU A 76 -10.14 13.64 3.55
N LYS A 77 -11.05 13.21 4.43
CA LYS A 77 -11.91 12.03 4.20
C LYS A 77 -12.77 12.20 2.95
N ASP A 78 -13.38 13.37 2.78
CA ASP A 78 -14.17 13.68 1.58
C ASP A 78 -13.31 13.60 0.30
N LEU A 79 -12.11 14.18 0.31
CA LEU A 79 -11.18 14.12 -0.81
C LEU A 79 -10.72 12.69 -1.12
N ILE A 80 -10.53 11.85 -0.09
CA ILE A 80 -10.18 10.42 -0.28
C ILE A 80 -11.36 9.70 -0.93
N CYS A 81 -12.60 9.91 -0.45
CA CYS A 81 -13.80 9.33 -1.06
C CYS A 81 -13.94 9.76 -2.52
N GLU A 82 -13.90 11.07 -2.79
CA GLU A 82 -13.99 11.61 -4.15
C GLU A 82 -12.92 11.01 -5.08
N SER A 83 -11.68 10.95 -4.61
CA SER A 83 -10.57 10.46 -5.41
C SER A 83 -10.70 8.96 -5.70
N MET A 84 -11.02 8.15 -4.69
CA MET A 84 -11.19 6.70 -4.86
C MET A 84 -12.37 6.39 -5.79
N GLN A 85 -13.52 7.08 -5.63
CA GLN A 85 -14.66 6.92 -6.52
C GLN A 85 -14.33 7.35 -7.95
N TYR A 86 -13.66 8.49 -8.13
CA TYR A 86 -13.28 8.98 -9.46
C TYR A 86 -12.37 7.97 -10.19
N TRP A 87 -11.29 7.54 -9.54
CA TRP A 87 -10.32 6.64 -10.16
C TRP A 87 -10.86 5.22 -10.28
N GLY A 88 -11.63 4.74 -9.30
CA GLY A 88 -12.27 3.42 -9.36
C GLY A 88 -13.25 3.29 -10.52
N ARG A 89 -14.11 4.29 -10.73
CA ARG A 89 -15.06 4.32 -11.85
C ARG A 89 -14.37 4.45 -13.22
N ARG A 90 -13.18 5.06 -13.26
CA ARG A 90 -12.39 5.20 -14.48
C ARG A 90 -11.70 3.89 -14.88
N PHE A 91 -11.41 3.03 -13.93
CA PHE A 91 -10.83 1.70 -14.14
C PHE A 91 -11.74 0.59 -13.58
N PRO A 92 -12.96 0.40 -14.12
CA PRO A 92 -13.98 -0.43 -13.51
C PRO A 92 -13.66 -1.93 -13.49
N TYR A 93 -12.68 -2.36 -14.28
CA TYR A 93 -12.27 -3.76 -14.41
C TYR A 93 -10.97 -4.09 -13.68
N ALA A 94 -10.58 -3.25 -12.70
CA ALA A 94 -9.33 -3.44 -11.97
C ALA A 94 -9.36 -4.54 -10.90
N GLY A 95 -10.51 -5.18 -10.63
CA GLY A 95 -10.58 -6.32 -9.71
C GLY A 95 -11.18 -6.03 -8.33
N TYR A 96 -11.93 -4.93 -8.18
CA TYR A 96 -12.52 -4.54 -6.88
C TYR A 96 -13.38 -5.61 -6.24
N GLY A 97 -13.24 -5.81 -4.95
CA GLY A 97 -14.16 -6.62 -4.15
C GLY A 97 -15.58 -6.07 -4.20
N SER A 98 -16.60 -6.95 -4.08
CA SER A 98 -18.00 -6.63 -4.33
C SER A 98 -18.55 -5.47 -3.48
N ASN A 99 -18.23 -5.42 -2.18
CA ASN A 99 -18.66 -4.34 -1.29
C ASN A 99 -18.00 -3.01 -1.67
N PHE A 100 -16.72 -3.04 -2.00
CA PHE A 100 -16.00 -1.85 -2.44
C PHE A 100 -16.51 -1.35 -3.79
N ASN A 101 -16.78 -2.24 -4.72
CA ASN A 101 -17.38 -1.89 -6.01
C ASN A 101 -18.75 -1.20 -5.83
N SER A 102 -19.61 -1.71 -4.94
CA SER A 102 -20.88 -1.06 -4.60
C SER A 102 -20.67 0.33 -3.99
N TRP A 103 -19.66 0.48 -3.11
CA TRP A 103 -19.30 1.75 -2.50
C TRP A 103 -18.78 2.77 -3.54
N LEU A 104 -18.03 2.33 -4.56
CA LEU A 104 -17.54 3.20 -5.63
C LEU A 104 -18.67 3.92 -6.37
N TYR A 105 -19.84 3.29 -6.51
CA TYR A 105 -20.99 3.85 -7.23
C TYR A 105 -22.06 4.45 -6.32
N SER A 106 -21.85 4.47 -5.00
CA SER A 106 -22.76 5.10 -4.06
C SER A 106 -22.76 6.62 -4.21
N GLU A 107 -23.93 7.24 -4.16
CA GLU A 107 -24.10 8.70 -4.12
C GLU A 107 -23.73 9.28 -2.74
N ALA A 108 -23.89 8.46 -1.67
CA ALA A 108 -23.52 8.80 -0.30
C ALA A 108 -22.57 7.70 0.25
N PRO A 109 -21.29 7.73 -0.12
CA PRO A 109 -20.34 6.70 0.28
C PRO A 109 -20.07 6.77 1.79
N ILE A 110 -20.53 5.77 2.53
CA ILE A 110 -20.29 5.62 3.96
C ILE A 110 -19.39 4.42 4.23
N PRO A 111 -18.62 4.43 5.33
CA PRO A 111 -17.84 3.26 5.75
C PRO A 111 -18.76 2.05 6.00
N TYR A 112 -18.30 0.85 5.63
CA TYR A 112 -19.09 -0.38 5.74
C TYR A 112 -18.44 -1.44 6.62
N ASN A 113 -17.62 -0.99 7.59
CA ASN A 113 -16.98 -1.82 8.61
C ASN A 113 -16.14 -2.98 8.03
N SER A 114 -15.47 -2.74 6.91
CA SER A 114 -14.56 -3.71 6.30
C SER A 114 -13.32 -3.93 7.19
N PHE A 115 -12.89 -5.18 7.28
CA PHE A 115 -11.59 -5.61 7.80
C PHE A 115 -10.69 -6.20 6.71
N GLY A 116 -11.08 -6.00 5.45
CA GLY A 116 -10.32 -6.43 4.27
C GLY A 116 -8.95 -5.78 4.17
N ASN A 117 -8.06 -6.43 3.42
CA ASN A 117 -6.69 -5.97 3.20
C ASN A 117 -6.59 -4.71 2.30
N GLY A 118 -7.72 -4.29 1.70
CA GLY A 118 -7.80 -3.13 0.83
C GLY A 118 -7.41 -1.79 1.48
N SER A 119 -7.49 -1.64 2.82
CA SER A 119 -6.95 -0.47 3.51
C SER A 119 -5.42 -0.48 3.57
N ALA A 120 -4.83 -1.66 3.79
CA ALA A 120 -3.39 -1.85 3.88
C ALA A 120 -2.69 -1.78 2.52
N MET A 121 -3.30 -2.31 1.45
CA MET A 121 -2.73 -2.30 0.11
C MET A 121 -2.49 -0.90 -0.44
N ARG A 122 -3.44 0.03 -0.17
CA ARG A 122 -3.45 1.38 -0.76
C ARG A 122 -2.74 2.46 0.07
N VAL A 123 -2.22 2.12 1.26
CA VAL A 123 -1.67 3.09 2.23
C VAL A 123 -0.23 3.51 1.95
N SER A 124 0.42 2.91 0.96
CA SER A 124 1.86 3.03 0.70
C SER A 124 2.37 4.48 0.69
N CYS A 125 1.66 5.42 0.07
CA CYS A 125 2.06 6.83 0.03
C CYS A 125 2.17 7.45 1.42
N VAL A 126 1.30 7.08 2.36
CA VAL A 126 1.23 7.65 3.71
C VAL A 126 2.52 7.40 4.49
N GLY A 127 3.13 6.21 4.35
CA GLY A 127 4.42 5.91 4.96
C GLY A 127 5.58 6.79 4.47
N TRP A 128 5.42 7.48 3.34
CA TRP A 128 6.42 8.39 2.75
C TRP A 128 6.19 9.86 3.08
N MET A 129 4.96 10.27 3.36
CA MET A 129 4.55 11.68 3.27
C MET A 129 4.75 12.48 4.56
N PHE A 130 4.93 11.86 5.72
CA PHE A 130 4.92 12.56 7.00
C PHE A 130 6.24 12.44 7.74
N GLY A 131 6.58 13.47 8.55
CA GLY A 131 7.87 13.58 9.22
C GLY A 131 8.00 12.78 10.52
N ASP A 132 6.87 12.34 11.10
CA ASP A 132 6.84 11.58 12.35
C ASP A 132 5.88 10.40 12.27
N LEU A 133 6.10 9.43 13.14
CA LEU A 133 5.36 8.17 13.14
C LEU A 133 3.92 8.32 13.63
N GLU A 134 3.68 9.21 14.59
CA GLU A 134 2.33 9.45 15.14
C GLU A 134 1.41 10.03 14.07
N THR A 135 1.87 11.06 13.36
CA THR A 135 1.15 11.65 12.22
C THR A 135 0.97 10.62 11.10
N THR A 136 1.99 9.82 10.79
CA THR A 136 1.90 8.74 9.78
C THR A 136 0.77 7.76 10.12
N ARG A 137 0.70 7.30 11.37
CA ARG A 137 -0.37 6.40 11.84
C ARG A 137 -1.74 7.06 11.78
N LYS A 138 -1.86 8.31 12.24
CA LYS A 138 -3.11 9.08 12.18
C LYS A 138 -3.63 9.19 10.74
N MET A 139 -2.76 9.50 9.78
CA MET A 139 -3.15 9.65 8.38
C MET A 139 -3.48 8.30 7.72
N ALA A 140 -2.79 7.23 8.11
CA ALA A 140 -3.14 5.88 7.69
C ALA A 140 -4.54 5.47 8.17
N ARG A 141 -4.86 5.74 9.43
CA ARG A 141 -6.20 5.57 10.01
C ARG A 141 -7.26 6.33 9.21
N ILE A 142 -7.06 7.62 8.96
CA ILE A 142 -7.99 8.46 8.18
C ILE A 142 -8.22 7.87 6.79
N SER A 143 -7.16 7.38 6.12
CA SER A 143 -7.27 6.76 4.80
C SER A 143 -8.04 5.43 4.79
N ALA A 144 -7.98 4.69 5.89
CA ALA A 144 -8.71 3.43 6.05
C ALA A 144 -10.18 3.67 6.36
N GLU A 145 -10.48 4.58 7.30
CA GLU A 145 -11.80 4.79 7.90
C GLU A 145 -12.91 5.12 6.89
N VAL A 146 -12.60 5.63 5.72
CA VAL A 146 -13.60 5.95 4.69
C VAL A 146 -14.34 4.72 4.14
N THR A 147 -13.80 3.52 4.36
CA THR A 147 -14.39 2.23 3.96
C THR A 147 -14.16 1.14 5.00
N HIS A 148 -12.93 1.04 5.51
CA HIS A 148 -12.41 -0.01 6.40
C HIS A 148 -12.30 0.53 7.84
N ASN A 149 -13.45 0.90 8.42
CA ASN A 149 -13.51 1.44 9.78
C ASN A 149 -13.61 0.35 10.87
N HIS A 150 -13.49 -0.93 10.50
CA HIS A 150 -13.28 -2.02 11.46
C HIS A 150 -11.89 -1.91 12.10
N PRO A 151 -11.72 -2.21 13.42
CA PRO A 151 -10.40 -2.13 14.08
C PRO A 151 -9.27 -2.84 13.35
N GLU A 152 -9.51 -4.03 12.78
CA GLU A 152 -8.50 -4.78 12.02
C GLU A 152 -8.15 -4.11 10.68
N GLY A 153 -9.13 -3.48 9.99
CA GLY A 153 -8.87 -2.73 8.75
C GLY A 153 -8.01 -1.48 9.00
N ILE A 154 -8.29 -0.76 10.10
CA ILE A 154 -7.49 0.39 10.54
C ILE A 154 -6.08 -0.06 10.94
N LYS A 155 -6.00 -1.11 11.78
CA LYS A 155 -4.74 -1.69 12.26
C LYS A 155 -3.82 -2.08 11.12
N GLY A 156 -4.35 -2.73 10.07
CA GLY A 156 -3.58 -3.13 8.91
C GLY A 156 -2.94 -1.95 8.17
N ALA A 157 -3.71 -0.89 7.93
CA ALA A 157 -3.21 0.33 7.30
C ALA A 157 -2.14 1.03 8.16
N GLU A 158 -2.39 1.19 9.47
CA GLU A 158 -1.41 1.79 10.38
C GLU A 158 -0.11 0.97 10.44
N ALA A 159 -0.20 -0.36 10.49
CA ALA A 159 0.97 -1.24 10.56
C ALA A 159 1.84 -1.13 9.29
N VAL A 160 1.21 -1.17 8.09
CA VAL A 160 1.95 -1.05 6.83
C VAL A 160 2.59 0.33 6.67
N ALA A 161 1.84 1.41 6.96
CA ALA A 161 2.39 2.76 6.91
C ALA A 161 3.56 2.95 7.89
N SER A 162 3.44 2.39 9.11
CA SER A 162 4.52 2.41 10.12
C SER A 162 5.76 1.66 9.66
N ALA A 163 5.60 0.47 9.07
CA ALA A 163 6.71 -0.32 8.55
C ALA A 163 7.45 0.43 7.42
N ILE A 164 6.71 1.08 6.51
CA ILE A 164 7.29 1.92 5.44
C ILE A 164 8.03 3.12 6.05
N PHE A 165 7.42 3.82 7.00
CA PHE A 165 8.04 4.95 7.69
C PHE A 165 9.36 4.56 8.36
N LEU A 166 9.36 3.48 9.13
CA LEU A 166 10.56 2.99 9.82
C LEU A 166 11.64 2.56 8.82
N ALA A 167 11.26 1.81 7.78
CA ALA A 167 12.19 1.35 6.75
C ALA A 167 12.90 2.52 6.04
N ARG A 168 12.16 3.55 5.61
CA ARG A 168 12.74 4.72 4.92
C ARG A 168 13.61 5.60 5.82
N ASN A 169 13.40 5.54 7.13
CA ASN A 169 14.21 6.24 8.12
C ASN A 169 15.42 5.43 8.61
N GLY A 170 15.74 4.30 7.95
CA GLY A 170 16.95 3.52 8.19
C GLY A 170 16.89 2.60 9.42
N TYR A 171 15.70 2.33 9.97
CA TYR A 171 15.57 1.36 11.06
C TYR A 171 15.83 -0.07 10.55
N SER A 172 16.43 -0.91 11.40
CA SER A 172 16.71 -2.29 11.04
C SER A 172 15.44 -3.13 10.95
N LYS A 173 15.51 -4.28 10.28
CA LYS A 173 14.41 -5.23 10.19
C LYS A 173 13.98 -5.77 11.55
N GLU A 174 14.93 -5.97 12.45
CA GLU A 174 14.71 -6.42 13.82
C GLU A 174 13.88 -5.38 14.58
N TYR A 175 14.23 -4.09 14.47
CA TYR A 175 13.46 -3.02 15.08
C TYR A 175 12.05 -2.91 14.49
N ILE A 176 11.92 -2.98 13.16
CA ILE A 176 10.61 -2.95 12.49
C ILE A 176 9.74 -4.12 12.96
N LYS A 177 10.31 -5.33 13.03
CA LYS A 177 9.63 -6.52 13.55
C LYS A 177 9.14 -6.32 14.98
N GLU A 178 10.03 -5.87 15.86
CA GLU A 178 9.72 -5.62 17.27
C GLU A 178 8.61 -4.56 17.42
N TYR A 179 8.74 -3.43 16.72
CA TYR A 179 7.75 -2.37 16.74
C TYR A 179 6.37 -2.86 16.29
N ILE A 180 6.30 -3.51 15.14
CA ILE A 180 5.02 -4.01 14.60
C ILE A 180 4.39 -5.07 15.50
N THR A 181 5.20 -5.97 16.07
CA THR A 181 4.70 -6.97 17.01
C THR A 181 4.14 -6.33 18.28
N ASN A 182 4.85 -5.38 18.87
CA ASN A 182 4.46 -4.76 20.14
C ASN A 182 3.25 -3.82 19.97
N GLU A 183 3.21 -3.02 18.91
CA GLU A 183 2.16 -2.02 18.72
C GLU A 183 0.87 -2.58 18.12
N PHE A 184 0.98 -3.58 17.26
CA PHE A 184 -0.16 -4.11 16.51
C PHE A 184 -0.51 -5.56 16.86
N GLY A 185 0.31 -6.24 17.66
CA GLY A 185 0.03 -7.61 18.10
C GLY A 185 0.12 -8.67 17.00
N TYR A 186 0.78 -8.38 15.87
CA TYR A 186 0.99 -9.37 14.82
C TYR A 186 2.08 -10.37 15.21
N ASP A 187 1.82 -11.68 15.02
CA ASP A 187 2.84 -12.72 15.17
C ASP A 187 3.73 -12.75 13.94
N LEU A 188 4.92 -12.17 14.06
CA LEU A 188 5.95 -12.14 13.02
C LEU A 188 7.10 -13.14 13.29
N ASN A 189 6.88 -14.15 14.13
CA ASN A 189 7.91 -15.15 14.44
C ASN A 189 7.88 -16.37 13.51
N ARG A 190 6.79 -16.55 12.76
CA ARG A 190 6.68 -17.57 11.74
C ARG A 190 7.61 -17.28 10.55
N THR A 191 8.00 -18.31 9.83
CA THR A 191 8.77 -18.19 8.59
C THR A 191 7.87 -18.37 7.36
N CYS A 192 8.32 -17.83 6.21
CA CYS A 192 7.62 -18.06 4.94
C CYS A 192 7.53 -19.55 4.58
N ASP A 193 8.51 -20.36 4.99
CA ASP A 193 8.48 -21.81 4.73
C ASP A 193 7.42 -22.52 5.58
N GLU A 194 7.15 -22.05 6.81
CA GLU A 194 6.06 -22.55 7.65
C GLU A 194 4.68 -22.09 7.14
N ILE A 195 4.58 -20.86 6.61
CA ILE A 195 3.33 -20.28 6.11
C ILE A 195 2.92 -20.91 4.77
N ARG A 196 3.85 -21.05 3.84
CA ARG A 196 3.61 -21.40 2.43
C ARG A 196 2.74 -22.63 2.18
N PRO A 197 2.89 -23.75 2.89
CA PRO A 197 2.11 -24.96 2.61
C PRO A 197 0.60 -24.75 2.77
N ASP A 198 0.20 -23.99 3.79
CA ASP A 198 -1.20 -23.88 4.22
C ASP A 198 -1.86 -22.53 3.87
N TYR A 199 -1.07 -21.52 3.51
CA TYR A 199 -1.61 -20.21 3.13
C TYR A 199 -2.44 -20.33 1.85
N ARG A 200 -3.61 -19.72 1.87
CA ARG A 200 -4.58 -19.74 0.76
C ARG A 200 -5.08 -18.31 0.47
N HIS A 201 -5.92 -18.17 -0.53
CA HIS A 201 -6.53 -16.88 -0.84
C HIS A 201 -7.36 -16.38 0.34
N VAL A 202 -6.94 -15.26 0.90
CA VAL A 202 -7.59 -14.55 2.02
C VAL A 202 -7.51 -13.05 1.75
N GLU A 203 -8.57 -12.33 2.11
CA GLU A 203 -8.72 -10.91 1.83
C GLU A 203 -8.77 -10.06 3.12
N SER A 204 -8.41 -10.63 4.27
CA SER A 204 -8.45 -9.93 5.56
C SER A 204 -7.10 -9.31 5.92
N CYS A 205 -7.11 -8.13 6.58
CA CYS A 205 -5.89 -7.50 7.07
C CYS A 205 -5.11 -8.39 8.04
N GLN A 206 -5.80 -9.08 8.95
CA GLN A 206 -5.17 -9.91 9.97
C GLN A 206 -4.45 -11.14 9.42
N GLU A 207 -4.77 -11.57 8.21
CA GLU A 207 -4.16 -12.73 7.56
C GLU A 207 -3.24 -12.35 6.38
N THR A 208 -3.37 -11.14 5.82
CA THR A 208 -2.51 -10.68 4.71
C THR A 208 -1.33 -9.85 5.22
N VAL A 209 -1.58 -8.92 6.15
CA VAL A 209 -0.55 -7.95 6.56
C VAL A 209 0.64 -8.60 7.26
N PRO A 210 0.48 -9.51 8.25
CA PRO A 210 1.63 -10.15 8.88
C PRO A 210 2.44 -10.99 7.90
N GLU A 211 1.81 -11.73 6.98
CA GLU A 211 2.50 -12.54 5.97
C GLU A 211 3.30 -11.67 4.99
N ALA A 212 2.76 -10.53 4.59
CA ALA A 212 3.48 -9.58 3.74
C ALA A 212 4.70 -8.98 4.47
N ILE A 213 4.57 -8.65 5.75
CA ILE A 213 5.67 -8.16 6.57
C ILE A 213 6.72 -9.25 6.78
N ILE A 214 6.34 -10.51 7.04
CA ILE A 214 7.26 -11.64 7.17
C ILE A 214 8.04 -11.83 5.85
N ALA A 215 7.38 -11.76 4.70
CA ALA A 215 8.05 -11.84 3.40
C ALA A 215 9.09 -10.71 3.20
N PHE A 216 8.79 -9.50 3.66
CA PHE A 216 9.76 -8.41 3.69
C PHE A 216 10.93 -8.71 4.65
N LEU A 217 10.65 -9.19 5.85
CA LEU A 217 11.68 -9.46 6.87
C LEU A 217 12.68 -10.52 6.40
N GLU A 218 12.23 -11.56 5.70
CA GLU A 218 13.10 -12.62 5.20
C GLU A 218 13.86 -12.26 3.92
N GLY A 219 13.28 -11.44 3.05
CA GLY A 219 13.88 -11.09 1.76
C GLY A 219 15.19 -10.32 1.91
N LYS A 220 16.17 -10.60 1.05
CA LYS A 220 17.54 -10.02 1.10
C LYS A 220 17.76 -8.87 0.13
N SER A 221 16.80 -8.61 -0.74
CA SER A 221 16.77 -7.51 -1.70
C SER A 221 15.32 -7.23 -2.09
N PHE A 222 15.07 -6.11 -2.76
CA PHE A 222 13.73 -5.80 -3.30
C PHE A 222 13.15 -6.97 -4.10
N ILE A 223 13.91 -7.51 -5.05
CA ILE A 223 13.46 -8.62 -5.91
C ILE A 223 13.23 -9.90 -5.11
N ASP A 224 14.06 -10.18 -4.10
CA ASP A 224 13.89 -11.36 -3.26
C ASP A 224 12.65 -11.25 -2.38
N VAL A 225 12.31 -10.06 -1.85
CA VAL A 225 11.04 -9.80 -1.16
C VAL A 225 9.85 -10.09 -2.08
N ILE A 226 9.83 -9.52 -3.29
CA ILE A 226 8.77 -9.77 -4.27
C ILE A 226 8.61 -11.26 -4.55
N ARG A 227 9.70 -11.98 -4.81
CA ARG A 227 9.69 -13.43 -5.06
C ARG A 227 9.23 -14.22 -3.85
N THR A 228 9.61 -13.79 -2.65
CA THR A 228 9.19 -14.41 -1.40
C THR A 228 7.70 -14.26 -1.19
N ALA A 229 7.16 -13.05 -1.35
CA ALA A 229 5.75 -12.77 -1.22
C ALA A 229 4.91 -13.57 -2.24
N VAL A 230 5.25 -13.53 -3.52
CA VAL A 230 4.57 -14.33 -4.56
C VAL A 230 4.60 -15.82 -4.23
N SER A 231 5.70 -16.33 -3.66
CA SER A 231 5.80 -17.76 -3.32
C SER A 231 4.90 -18.23 -2.18
N LEU A 232 4.28 -17.31 -1.43
CA LEU A 232 3.27 -17.67 -0.44
C LEU A 232 1.93 -18.04 -1.10
N GLY A 233 1.61 -17.47 -2.25
CA GLY A 233 0.32 -17.65 -2.92
C GLY A 233 -0.75 -16.73 -2.33
N GLY A 234 -2.00 -17.17 -2.37
CA GLY A 234 -3.13 -16.44 -1.83
C GLY A 234 -3.58 -15.25 -2.69
N ASP A 235 -3.92 -14.15 -2.05
CA ASP A 235 -4.15 -12.84 -2.66
C ASP A 235 -2.80 -12.19 -3.01
N CYS A 236 -2.22 -12.69 -4.10
CA CYS A 236 -0.83 -12.42 -4.46
C CYS A 236 -0.56 -10.97 -4.83
N ALA A 237 -1.48 -10.29 -5.52
CA ALA A 237 -1.30 -8.90 -5.89
C ALA A 237 -1.20 -8.04 -4.63
N THR A 238 -2.18 -8.12 -3.76
CA THR A 238 -2.22 -7.35 -2.50
C THR A 238 -1.06 -7.70 -1.57
N LEU A 239 -0.80 -8.99 -1.34
CA LEU A 239 0.30 -9.43 -0.46
C LEU A 239 1.65 -8.91 -0.95
N THR A 240 1.88 -8.98 -2.27
CA THR A 240 3.14 -8.54 -2.87
C THR A 240 3.21 -7.02 -2.99
N ALA A 241 2.08 -6.30 -3.17
CA ALA A 241 2.04 -4.85 -3.11
C ALA A 241 2.41 -4.32 -1.72
N ILE A 242 1.88 -4.92 -0.66
CA ILE A 242 2.22 -4.55 0.72
C ILE A 242 3.70 -4.83 0.99
N ALA A 243 4.19 -6.04 0.74
CA ALA A 243 5.59 -6.41 0.96
C ALA A 243 6.55 -5.54 0.13
N GLY A 244 6.20 -5.29 -1.13
CA GLY A 244 6.96 -4.45 -2.06
C GLY A 244 7.01 -2.98 -1.63
N SER A 245 5.94 -2.46 -1.04
CA SER A 245 5.92 -1.07 -0.54
C SER A 245 6.92 -0.85 0.60
N ILE A 246 7.05 -1.81 1.50
CA ILE A 246 8.02 -1.78 2.60
C ILE A 246 9.43 -2.02 2.06
N ALA A 247 9.59 -2.97 1.13
CA ALA A 247 10.86 -3.28 0.50
C ALA A 247 11.44 -2.10 -0.32
N GLU A 248 10.58 -1.32 -1.00
CA GLU A 248 11.01 -0.08 -1.67
C GLU A 248 11.62 0.91 -0.68
N ALA A 249 10.99 1.09 0.47
CA ALA A 249 11.45 2.01 1.50
C ALA A 249 12.80 1.58 2.11
N PHE A 250 13.06 0.27 2.15
CA PHE A 250 14.28 -0.30 2.74
C PHE A 250 15.42 -0.47 1.74
N TYR A 251 15.14 -0.92 0.51
CA TYR A 251 16.16 -1.29 -0.49
C TYR A 251 16.20 -0.36 -1.71
N GLY A 252 15.15 0.46 -1.90
CA GLY A 252 14.92 1.15 -3.16
C GLY A 252 14.40 0.23 -4.27
N VAL A 253 14.04 0.84 -5.40
CA VAL A 253 13.59 0.15 -6.62
C VAL A 253 14.44 0.57 -7.80
N SER A 254 14.99 -0.40 -8.54
CA SER A 254 15.87 -0.12 -9.68
C SER A 254 15.14 0.59 -10.83
N ASN A 255 15.86 1.41 -11.60
CA ASN A 255 15.31 2.11 -12.77
C ASN A 255 14.69 1.14 -13.81
N ASN A 256 15.25 -0.05 -13.96
CA ASN A 256 14.68 -1.06 -14.86
C ASN A 256 13.29 -1.51 -14.39
N MET A 257 13.12 -1.77 -13.09
CA MET A 257 11.84 -2.13 -12.51
C MET A 257 10.81 -1.00 -12.66
N GLN A 258 11.22 0.24 -12.39
CA GLN A 258 10.36 1.42 -12.58
C GLN A 258 9.90 1.56 -14.03
N ASN A 259 10.79 1.35 -14.99
CA ASN A 259 10.47 1.39 -16.41
C ASN A 259 9.48 0.29 -16.83
N GLU A 260 9.63 -0.93 -16.28
CA GLU A 260 8.69 -2.02 -16.56
C GLU A 260 7.28 -1.72 -16.00
N CYS A 261 7.20 -1.10 -14.82
CA CYS A 261 5.92 -0.61 -14.28
C CYS A 261 5.31 0.47 -15.18
N PHE A 262 6.11 1.47 -15.57
CA PHE A 262 5.62 2.54 -16.44
C PHE A 262 5.05 2.01 -17.76
N LYS A 263 5.65 0.99 -18.37
CA LYS A 263 5.13 0.40 -19.62
C LYS A 263 3.71 -0.17 -19.47
N ARG A 264 3.36 -0.65 -18.27
CA ARG A 264 2.08 -1.32 -17.96
C ARG A 264 1.00 -0.39 -17.41
N LEU A 265 1.34 0.87 -17.14
CA LEU A 265 0.40 1.86 -16.63
C LEU A 265 -0.13 2.75 -17.76
N PRO A 266 -1.41 3.15 -17.74
CA PRO A 266 -1.94 4.20 -18.61
C PRO A 266 -1.37 5.57 -18.21
N ASN A 267 -1.41 6.52 -19.15
CA ASN A 267 -0.78 7.83 -19.00
C ASN A 267 -1.27 8.61 -17.77
N GLU A 268 -2.53 8.47 -17.41
CA GLU A 268 -3.12 9.16 -16.27
C GLU A 268 -2.52 8.66 -14.94
N LEU A 269 -2.34 7.35 -14.78
CA LEU A 269 -1.72 6.77 -13.59
C LEU A 269 -0.22 7.07 -13.54
N ARG A 270 0.46 7.06 -14.70
CA ARG A 270 1.87 7.52 -14.80
C ARG A 270 2.04 8.97 -14.35
N TYR A 271 1.09 9.84 -14.70
CA TYR A 271 1.12 11.24 -14.32
C TYR A 271 1.07 11.41 -12.79
N ILE A 272 0.15 10.72 -12.11
CA ILE A 272 0.04 10.75 -10.64
C ILE A 272 1.33 10.24 -10.00
N LEU A 273 1.86 9.14 -10.50
CA LEU A 273 3.10 8.56 -9.97
C LEU A 273 4.31 9.51 -10.14
N ARG A 274 4.38 10.25 -11.25
CA ARG A 274 5.42 11.28 -11.46
C ARG A 274 5.30 12.43 -10.46
N ILE A 275 4.08 12.90 -10.17
CA ILE A 275 3.85 13.92 -9.12
C ILE A 275 4.43 13.43 -7.79
N PHE A 276 4.16 12.19 -7.40
CA PHE A 276 4.70 11.65 -6.16
C PHE A 276 6.22 11.75 -6.11
N TYR A 277 6.92 11.27 -7.12
CA TYR A 277 8.38 11.27 -7.11
C TYR A 277 8.99 12.66 -7.24
N SER A 278 8.38 13.57 -8.00
CA SER A 278 8.87 14.96 -8.12
C SER A 278 8.71 15.77 -6.84
N GLU A 279 7.63 15.51 -6.09
CA GLU A 279 7.28 16.30 -4.92
C GLU A 279 7.90 15.74 -3.62
N TYR A 280 8.08 14.39 -3.54
CA TYR A 280 8.31 13.72 -2.27
C TYR A 280 9.63 12.94 -2.17
N ILE A 281 10.20 12.52 -3.28
CA ILE A 281 11.42 11.68 -3.25
C ILE A 281 12.67 12.48 -3.59
N ILE A 282 12.59 13.52 -4.39
CA ILE A 282 13.75 14.38 -4.72
C ILE A 282 14.28 15.10 -3.47
N GLU A 283 13.42 15.43 -2.50
CA GLU A 283 13.83 16.06 -1.25
C GLU A 283 14.57 15.12 -0.29
N PHE A 284 14.39 13.81 -0.37
CA PHE A 284 15.08 12.83 0.48
C PHE A 284 16.48 12.42 -0.02
N ASN A 285 16.84 12.76 -1.25
CA ASN A 285 18.16 12.49 -1.84
C ASN A 285 19.11 13.70 -1.75
N ARG A 286 18.76 14.73 -1.00
CA ARG A 286 19.58 15.87 -0.63
C ARG A 286 19.93 15.83 0.86
#